data_fd27da77a944138e63a3f55c3e37487a
#
_entry.id   fd27da77a944138e63a3f55c3e37487a
#
_cell.length_a   1.000
_cell.length_b   1.000
_cell.length_c   1.000
_cell.angle_alpha   90.00
_cell.angle_beta   90.00
_cell.angle_gamma   90.00
#
_symmetry.space_group_name_H-M   'P 1'
#
loop_
_entity.id
_entity.type
_entity.pdbx_description
1 polymer ?
#
loop_
_entity_poly.entity_id
_entity_poly.type
_entity_poly.pdbx_seq_one_letter_code
_entity_poly.pdbx_strand_id
1 'polypeptide(L)'
;MERFGTHPVQVCHEWNTLAHLQDYEGKPGRRPLTRSELQRLLDHADAEVTRLLDERRKGALPAFRDATLFKVVYAWGMRASEAVGLDVTDFYRNSKAPQFGEFGVMQIRHGKSSRGGPPKRRAVVSLFGWAVEALQEYVEQVRPLMVRDGSPALWVSERGTRLRTRELASRFAVYRTALGLDEVLTPHALRHSYVTHLIESGVDPAFVQRQVG
;
A
#
# COMPACT_ATOMS: atom_id res chain seq x y z
N MET A 1 40.40 -0.50 22.01
CA MET A 1 40.68 -1.94 22.08
C MET A 1 40.70 -2.46 20.66
N GLU A 2 41.87 -2.44 20.03
CA GLU A 2 42.08 -2.87 18.65
C GLU A 2 42.29 -4.41 18.62
N ARG A 3 41.20 -5.14 18.38
CA ARG A 3 41.30 -6.61 18.25
C ARG A 3 41.48 -7.07 16.80
N PHE A 4 41.24 -6.20 15.79
CA PHE A 4 41.31 -6.55 14.37
C PHE A 4 41.91 -5.48 13.46
N GLY A 5 42.57 -4.42 14.00
CA GLY A 5 43.23 -3.39 13.18
C GLY A 5 42.30 -2.63 12.20
N THR A 6 40.99 -2.73 12.37
CA THR A 6 40.00 -2.05 11.54
C THR A 6 39.07 -1.19 12.42
N HIS A 7 38.91 0.08 12.06
CA HIS A 7 37.90 0.91 12.68
C HIS A 7 36.53 0.55 12.06
N PRO A 8 35.45 0.42 12.86
CA PRO A 8 34.12 0.25 12.28
C PRO A 8 33.81 1.47 11.44
N VAL A 9 33.48 1.23 10.16
CA VAL A 9 33.02 2.30 9.27
C VAL A 9 31.67 2.77 9.79
N GLN A 10 31.59 4.04 10.15
CA GLN A 10 30.32 4.65 10.54
C GLN A 10 29.42 4.68 9.30
N VAL A 11 28.40 3.83 9.30
CA VAL A 11 27.45 3.68 8.17
C VAL A 11 26.46 4.84 8.14
N CYS A 12 26.17 5.45 9.32
CA CYS A 12 25.33 6.64 9.45
C CYS A 12 26.22 7.87 9.63
N HIS A 13 26.27 8.74 8.63
CA HIS A 13 26.97 10.02 8.69
C HIS A 13 25.93 11.14 8.83
N GLU A 14 26.30 12.26 9.49
CA GLU A 14 25.41 13.43 9.69
C GLU A 14 24.75 13.89 8.38
N TRP A 15 25.48 13.86 7.27
CA TRP A 15 24.97 14.28 5.97
C TRP A 15 24.01 13.31 5.28
N ASN A 16 23.98 12.02 5.65
CA ASN A 16 23.02 11.05 5.13
C ASN A 16 21.87 10.75 6.11
N THR A 17 22.09 11.01 7.39
CA THR A 17 21.08 10.82 8.47
C THR A 17 20.23 12.08 8.61
N LEU A 18 20.84 13.27 8.59
CA LEU A 18 20.15 14.55 8.70
C LEU A 18 19.23 14.86 7.52
N ALA A 19 19.60 14.48 6.30
CA ALA A 19 18.72 14.63 5.14
C ALA A 19 17.42 13.80 5.26
N HIS A 20 17.48 12.63 5.92
CA HIS A 20 16.31 11.81 6.21
C HIS A 20 15.47 12.37 7.35
N LEU A 21 16.09 12.85 8.42
CA LEU A 21 15.42 13.45 9.59
C LEU A 21 14.78 14.80 9.22
N GLN A 22 15.47 15.67 8.49
CA GLN A 22 14.94 16.96 8.05
C GLN A 22 13.76 16.83 7.07
N ASP A 23 13.77 15.85 6.18
CA ASP A 23 12.61 15.55 5.32
C ASP A 23 11.43 14.95 6.11
N TYR A 24 11.69 14.32 7.26
CA TYR A 24 10.68 13.70 8.10
C TYR A 24 10.12 14.68 9.15
N GLU A 25 10.98 15.47 9.79
CA GLU A 25 10.62 16.45 10.82
C GLU A 25 10.21 17.82 10.25
N GLY A 26 10.71 18.17 9.06
CA GLY A 26 10.48 19.48 8.44
C GLY A 26 9.14 19.66 7.73
N LYS A 27 8.29 18.63 7.65
CA LYS A 27 6.95 18.73 7.04
C LYS A 27 5.89 18.18 7.98
N PRO A 28 5.31 19.04 8.84
CA PRO A 28 4.30 18.64 9.83
C PRO A 28 3.04 17.99 9.26
N GLY A 29 2.97 17.77 7.94
CA GLY A 29 1.85 17.13 7.25
C GLY A 29 2.06 15.67 6.82
N ARG A 30 3.09 14.96 7.28
CA ARG A 30 3.39 13.60 6.81
C ARG A 30 3.70 12.63 7.94
N ARG A 31 2.73 12.32 8.76
CA ARG A 31 2.86 11.27 9.77
C ARG A 31 2.29 9.93 9.29
N PRO A 32 2.76 8.79 9.82
CA PRO A 32 2.07 7.52 9.68
C PRO A 32 0.73 7.55 10.45
N LEU A 33 -0.18 6.65 10.10
CA LEU A 33 -1.26 6.28 10.99
C LEU A 33 -0.68 5.48 12.16
N THR A 34 -1.18 5.71 13.36
CA THR A 34 -0.94 4.79 14.47
C THR A 34 -1.58 3.42 14.16
N ARG A 35 -1.18 2.37 14.87
CA ARG A 35 -1.78 1.03 14.72
C ARG A 35 -3.29 1.07 14.96
N SER A 36 -3.75 1.84 15.95
CA SER A 36 -5.17 2.03 16.25
C SER A 36 -5.92 2.80 15.16
N GLU A 37 -5.34 3.86 14.61
CA GLU A 37 -5.94 4.61 13.50
C GLU A 37 -6.04 3.75 12.24
N LEU A 38 -5.00 2.97 11.94
CA LEU A 38 -5.00 2.04 10.82
C LEU A 38 -6.09 0.97 10.99
N GLN A 39 -6.16 0.34 12.16
CA GLN A 39 -7.17 -0.68 12.44
C GLN A 39 -8.58 -0.10 12.29
N ARG A 40 -8.84 1.07 12.89
CA ARG A 40 -10.13 1.77 12.76
C ARG A 40 -10.48 2.07 11.30
N LEU A 41 -9.49 2.45 10.48
CA LEU A 41 -9.70 2.73 9.07
C LEU A 41 -10.10 1.47 8.30
N LEU A 42 -9.40 0.36 8.52
CA LEU A 42 -9.67 -0.90 7.84
C LEU A 42 -11.00 -1.51 8.30
N ASP A 43 -11.26 -1.52 9.61
CA ASP A 43 -12.52 -2.03 10.16
C ASP A 43 -13.73 -1.23 9.67
N HIS A 44 -13.60 0.10 9.61
CA HIS A 44 -14.66 0.96 9.09
C HIS A 44 -14.90 0.72 7.59
N ALA A 45 -13.83 0.49 6.82
CA ALA A 45 -13.97 0.18 5.41
C ALA A 45 -14.70 -1.16 5.19
N ASP A 46 -14.41 -2.18 5.98
CA ASP A 46 -15.10 -3.47 5.92
C ASP A 46 -16.55 -3.36 6.42
N ALA A 47 -16.78 -2.62 7.51
CA ALA A 47 -18.12 -2.38 8.03
C ALA A 47 -19.02 -1.64 7.03
N GLU A 48 -18.47 -0.72 6.24
CA GLU A 48 -19.21 -0.01 5.19
C GLU A 48 -19.65 -0.97 4.07
N VAL A 49 -18.81 -1.95 3.70
CA VAL A 49 -19.20 -3.02 2.76
C VAL A 49 -20.39 -3.80 3.30
N THR A 50 -20.27 -4.30 4.53
CA THR A 50 -21.33 -5.08 5.19
C THR A 50 -22.63 -4.29 5.27
N ARG A 51 -22.57 -3.04 5.73
CA ARG A 51 -23.73 -2.16 5.83
C ARG A 51 -24.44 -1.98 4.49
N LEU A 52 -23.69 -1.74 3.41
CA LEU A 52 -24.28 -1.53 2.08
C LEU A 52 -24.89 -2.81 1.51
N LEU A 53 -24.34 -3.98 1.83
CA LEU A 53 -24.87 -5.29 1.44
C LEU A 53 -26.19 -5.58 2.21
N ASP A 54 -26.19 -5.40 3.52
CA ASP A 54 -27.36 -5.65 4.38
C ASP A 54 -28.53 -4.73 4.03
N GLU A 55 -28.25 -3.45 3.77
CA GLU A 55 -29.24 -2.47 3.33
C GLU A 55 -29.63 -2.61 1.85
N ARG A 56 -29.03 -3.54 1.11
CA ARG A 56 -29.22 -3.73 -0.34
C ARG A 56 -29.04 -2.43 -1.15
N ARG A 57 -28.10 -1.58 -0.72
CA ARG A 57 -27.84 -0.29 -1.35
C ARG A 57 -26.81 -0.41 -2.48
N LYS A 58 -26.96 0.48 -3.46
CA LYS A 58 -25.91 0.68 -4.49
C LYS A 58 -24.63 1.16 -3.82
N GLY A 59 -23.48 0.71 -4.33
CA GLY A 59 -22.17 1.14 -3.85
C GLY A 59 -21.38 0.07 -3.09
N ALA A 60 -21.94 -1.11 -2.82
CA ALA A 60 -21.24 -2.20 -2.13
C ALA A 60 -19.97 -2.65 -2.86
N LEU A 61 -20.02 -2.81 -4.21
CA LEU A 61 -18.83 -3.20 -4.99
C LEU A 61 -17.72 -2.12 -4.96
N PRO A 62 -17.99 -0.82 -5.17
CA PRO A 62 -16.99 0.23 -4.94
C PRO A 62 -16.46 0.27 -3.51
N ALA A 63 -17.28 0.06 -2.49
CA ALA A 63 -16.84 0.01 -1.10
C ALA A 63 -15.88 -1.16 -0.86
N PHE A 64 -16.20 -2.36 -1.38
CA PHE A 64 -15.33 -3.52 -1.31
C PHE A 64 -13.97 -3.27 -1.97
N ARG A 65 -13.97 -2.68 -3.19
CA ARG A 65 -12.75 -2.26 -3.87
C ARG A 65 -11.93 -1.31 -2.98
N ASP A 66 -12.57 -0.30 -2.37
CA ASP A 66 -11.89 0.69 -1.55
C ASP A 66 -11.26 0.06 -0.31
N ALA A 67 -12.00 -0.81 0.39
CA ALA A 67 -11.51 -1.55 1.55
C ALA A 67 -10.28 -2.41 1.20
N THR A 68 -10.37 -3.16 0.09
CA THR A 68 -9.25 -3.98 -0.40
C THR A 68 -8.08 -3.11 -0.85
N LEU A 69 -8.33 -2.01 -1.55
CA LEU A 69 -7.29 -1.10 -2.02
C LEU A 69 -6.49 -0.49 -0.86
N PHE A 70 -7.14 -0.06 0.23
CA PHE A 70 -6.44 0.46 1.42
C PHE A 70 -5.59 -0.63 2.08
N LYS A 71 -6.11 -1.85 2.20
CA LYS A 71 -5.35 -3.01 2.69
C LYS A 71 -4.11 -3.26 1.85
N VAL A 72 -4.25 -3.25 0.52
CA VAL A 72 -3.14 -3.49 -0.42
C VAL A 72 -2.12 -2.35 -0.37
N VAL A 73 -2.54 -1.09 -0.38
CA VAL A 73 -1.61 0.05 -0.28
C VAL A 73 -0.78 -0.02 0.99
N TYR A 74 -1.39 -0.38 2.12
CA TYR A 74 -0.67 -0.62 3.37
C TYR A 74 0.22 -1.85 3.30
N ALA A 75 -0.34 -3.02 3.00
CA ALA A 75 0.34 -4.32 3.14
C ALA A 75 1.56 -4.51 2.22
N TRP A 76 1.64 -3.78 1.12
CA TRP A 76 2.79 -3.78 0.21
C TRP A 76 3.56 -2.45 0.20
N GLY A 77 3.23 -1.52 1.08
CA GLY A 77 3.93 -0.25 1.21
C GLY A 77 3.93 0.59 -0.08
N MET A 78 2.82 0.62 -0.81
CA MET A 78 2.76 1.19 -2.15
C MET A 78 2.58 2.71 -2.17
N ARG A 79 3.14 3.36 -3.21
CA ARG A 79 2.70 4.71 -3.57
C ARG A 79 1.32 4.66 -4.24
N ALA A 80 0.52 5.70 -4.07
CA ALA A 80 -0.82 5.77 -4.68
C ALA A 80 -0.78 5.55 -6.21
N SER A 81 0.21 6.13 -6.90
CA SER A 81 0.40 5.95 -8.35
C SER A 81 0.80 4.52 -8.73
N GLU A 82 1.58 3.85 -7.89
CA GLU A 82 1.97 2.45 -8.09
C GLU A 82 0.75 1.54 -7.93
N ALA A 83 -0.04 1.75 -6.89
CA ALA A 83 -1.24 0.97 -6.62
C ALA A 83 -2.25 1.06 -7.78
N VAL A 84 -2.62 2.27 -8.21
CA VAL A 84 -3.59 2.42 -9.32
C VAL A 84 -3.04 1.97 -10.68
N GLY A 85 -1.71 1.89 -10.81
CA GLY A 85 -1.03 1.40 -12.01
C GLY A 85 -0.98 -0.12 -12.15
N LEU A 86 -1.39 -0.89 -11.13
CA LEU A 86 -1.37 -2.36 -11.18
C LEU A 86 -2.36 -2.92 -12.20
N ASP A 87 -1.95 -4.04 -12.80
CA ASP A 87 -2.78 -4.91 -13.60
C ASP A 87 -2.99 -6.26 -12.89
N VAL A 88 -3.99 -7.01 -13.26
CA VAL A 88 -4.24 -8.38 -12.73
C VAL A 88 -3.10 -9.35 -13.05
N THR A 89 -2.28 -9.05 -14.03
CA THR A 89 -1.13 -9.85 -14.46
C THR A 89 0.17 -9.49 -13.71
N ASP A 90 0.12 -8.59 -12.74
CA ASP A 90 1.32 -8.16 -11.98
C ASP A 90 1.61 -9.04 -10.76
N PHE A 91 0.97 -10.21 -10.64
CA PHE A 91 1.15 -11.12 -9.51
C PHE A 91 1.78 -12.43 -9.96
N TYR A 92 2.59 -13.00 -9.06
CA TYR A 92 3.35 -14.23 -9.33
C TYR A 92 3.48 -15.08 -8.07
N ARG A 93 3.63 -16.39 -8.26
CA ARG A 93 3.92 -17.33 -7.19
C ARG A 93 5.25 -17.05 -6.54
N ASN A 94 5.32 -17.28 -5.23
CA ASN A 94 6.56 -17.27 -4.46
C ASN A 94 6.82 -18.68 -3.95
N SER A 95 7.86 -19.34 -4.44
CA SER A 95 8.23 -20.70 -4.01
C SER A 95 8.56 -20.79 -2.51
N LYS A 96 8.95 -19.65 -1.89
CA LYS A 96 9.24 -19.57 -0.44
C LYS A 96 8.01 -19.26 0.40
N ALA A 97 6.87 -18.96 -0.23
CA ALA A 97 5.62 -18.65 0.43
C ALA A 97 4.43 -19.21 -0.37
N PRO A 98 4.36 -20.56 -0.54
CA PRO A 98 3.36 -21.21 -1.40
C PRO A 98 1.92 -20.98 -0.92
N GLN A 99 1.71 -20.66 0.37
CA GLN A 99 0.41 -20.34 0.95
C GLN A 99 -0.27 -19.11 0.30
N PHE A 100 0.48 -18.25 -0.37
CA PHE A 100 -0.08 -17.06 -1.04
C PHE A 100 -0.47 -17.31 -2.51
N GLY A 101 -0.32 -18.54 -3.01
CA GLY A 101 -0.71 -18.91 -4.38
C GLY A 101 -0.11 -17.96 -5.43
N GLU A 102 -0.95 -17.47 -6.32
CA GLU A 102 -0.55 -16.54 -7.38
C GLU A 102 -0.19 -15.12 -6.86
N PHE A 103 -0.54 -14.80 -5.62
CA PHE A 103 -0.33 -13.48 -5.03
C PHE A 103 0.92 -13.39 -4.12
N GLY A 104 1.86 -14.34 -4.26
CA GLY A 104 3.08 -14.39 -3.43
C GLY A 104 4.08 -13.25 -3.69
N VAL A 105 4.11 -12.72 -4.90
CA VAL A 105 4.95 -11.58 -5.32
C VAL A 105 4.13 -10.64 -6.18
N MET A 106 4.27 -9.34 -5.93
CA MET A 106 3.70 -8.28 -6.75
C MET A 106 4.80 -7.56 -7.53
N GLN A 107 4.64 -7.40 -8.84
CA GLN A 107 5.53 -6.63 -9.71
C GLN A 107 5.06 -5.20 -9.84
N ILE A 108 5.84 -4.24 -9.36
CA ILE A 108 5.58 -2.82 -9.55
C ILE A 108 6.35 -2.33 -10.77
N ARG A 109 5.63 -2.05 -11.86
CA ARG A 109 6.19 -1.65 -13.14
C ARG A 109 6.43 -0.14 -13.26
N HIS A 110 5.68 0.66 -12.53
CA HIS A 110 5.65 2.13 -12.66
C HIS A 110 6.11 2.83 -11.38
N GLY A 111 7.28 2.44 -10.86
CA GLY A 111 7.93 3.16 -9.77
C GLY A 111 8.40 4.55 -10.18
N LYS A 112 8.70 5.42 -9.20
CA LYS A 112 9.21 6.78 -9.46
C LYS A 112 10.51 6.70 -10.26
N SER A 113 10.52 7.31 -11.47
CA SER A 113 11.73 7.47 -12.27
C SER A 113 12.67 8.48 -11.62
N SER A 114 14.00 8.28 -11.74
CA SER A 114 14.99 9.30 -11.40
C SER A 114 15.22 10.17 -12.64
N ARG A 115 14.99 11.49 -12.51
CA ARG A 115 15.34 12.55 -13.47
C ARG A 115 15.39 12.09 -14.95
N GLY A 116 14.24 11.77 -15.55
CA GLY A 116 14.17 11.43 -16.98
C GLY A 116 14.55 9.97 -17.33
N GLY A 117 14.91 9.15 -16.37
CA GLY A 117 15.14 7.73 -16.59
C GLY A 117 13.82 6.91 -16.68
N PRO A 118 13.90 5.65 -17.12
CA PRO A 118 12.74 4.77 -17.15
C PRO A 118 12.18 4.53 -15.74
N PRO A 119 10.89 4.21 -15.61
CA PRO A 119 10.28 3.86 -14.33
C PRO A 119 11.02 2.70 -13.67
N LYS A 120 11.33 2.83 -12.38
CA LYS A 120 11.95 1.75 -11.61
C LYS A 120 10.97 0.60 -11.46
N ARG A 121 11.42 -0.59 -11.82
CA ARG A 121 10.67 -1.83 -11.58
C ARG A 121 11.17 -2.49 -10.31
N ARG A 122 10.27 -3.05 -9.51
CA ARG A 122 10.64 -3.85 -8.34
C ARG A 122 9.62 -4.96 -8.10
N ALA A 123 10.10 -6.05 -7.52
CA ALA A 123 9.25 -7.10 -6.97
C ALA A 123 9.06 -6.86 -5.48
N VAL A 124 7.84 -6.98 -5.00
CA VAL A 124 7.47 -6.83 -3.59
C VAL A 124 6.84 -8.13 -3.14
N VAL A 125 7.40 -8.75 -2.09
CA VAL A 125 6.86 -10.00 -1.56
C VAL A 125 5.66 -9.75 -0.66
N SER A 126 4.70 -10.66 -0.69
CA SER A 126 3.54 -10.64 0.21
C SER A 126 3.96 -11.09 1.60
N LEU A 127 3.54 -10.35 2.63
CA LEU A 127 3.86 -10.61 4.03
C LEU A 127 2.60 -10.90 4.87
N PHE A 128 1.48 -10.33 4.48
CA PHE A 128 0.25 -10.34 5.27
C PHE A 128 -0.83 -11.21 4.61
N GLY A 129 -1.10 -12.39 5.18
CA GLY A 129 -2.10 -13.34 4.66
C GLY A 129 -3.47 -12.70 4.49
N TRP A 130 -3.95 -11.97 5.50
CA TRP A 130 -5.24 -11.29 5.46
C TRP A 130 -5.39 -10.29 4.28
N ALA A 131 -4.30 -9.67 3.86
CA ALA A 131 -4.33 -8.74 2.72
C ALA A 131 -4.31 -9.49 1.38
N VAL A 132 -3.64 -10.64 1.33
CA VAL A 132 -3.67 -11.54 0.17
C VAL A 132 -5.07 -12.12 -0.02
N GLU A 133 -5.71 -12.59 1.05
CA GLU A 133 -7.08 -13.11 1.02
C GLU A 133 -8.08 -12.07 0.53
N ALA A 134 -8.02 -10.84 1.06
CA ALA A 134 -8.88 -9.75 0.62
C ALA A 134 -8.64 -9.38 -0.86
N LEU A 135 -7.38 -9.41 -1.31
CA LEU A 135 -7.04 -9.15 -2.71
C LEU A 135 -7.56 -10.25 -3.63
N GLN A 136 -7.40 -11.50 -3.25
CA GLN A 136 -7.89 -12.66 -3.99
C GLN A 136 -9.40 -12.60 -4.14
N GLU A 137 -10.13 -12.39 -3.04
CA GLU A 137 -11.58 -12.24 -3.06
C GLU A 137 -12.03 -11.10 -3.99
N TYR A 138 -11.35 -9.95 -3.93
CA TYR A 138 -11.64 -8.85 -4.84
C TYR A 138 -11.43 -9.23 -6.30
N VAL A 139 -10.31 -9.85 -6.64
CA VAL A 139 -9.96 -10.22 -8.02
C VAL A 139 -10.91 -11.25 -8.58
N GLU A 140 -11.28 -12.26 -7.79
CA GLU A 140 -12.07 -13.40 -8.24
C GLU A 140 -13.58 -13.11 -8.23
N GLN A 141 -14.08 -12.37 -7.24
CA GLN A 141 -15.53 -12.25 -7.01
C GLN A 141 -16.08 -10.85 -7.30
N VAL A 142 -15.34 -9.79 -6.99
CA VAL A 142 -15.88 -8.42 -7.07
C VAL A 142 -15.48 -7.71 -8.35
N ARG A 143 -14.20 -7.77 -8.72
CA ARG A 143 -13.67 -7.10 -9.91
C ARG A 143 -14.39 -7.51 -11.20
N PRO A 144 -14.71 -8.81 -11.46
CA PRO A 144 -15.43 -9.21 -12.66
C PRO A 144 -16.80 -8.53 -12.84
N LEU A 145 -17.45 -8.16 -11.72
CA LEU A 145 -18.74 -7.47 -11.72
C LEU A 145 -18.61 -5.97 -12.04
N MET A 146 -17.39 -5.43 -11.96
CA MET A 146 -17.11 -3.99 -12.12
C MET A 146 -16.38 -3.67 -13.44
N VAL A 147 -15.56 -4.58 -13.93
CA VAL A 147 -14.71 -4.35 -15.12
C VAL A 147 -15.53 -4.30 -16.39
N ARG A 148 -15.11 -3.43 -17.33
CA ARG A 148 -15.66 -3.37 -18.70
C ARG A 148 -14.54 -3.59 -19.72
N ASP A 149 -14.94 -4.08 -20.89
CA ASP A 149 -14.10 -4.15 -22.09
C ASP A 149 -12.74 -4.84 -21.91
N GLY A 150 -12.67 -5.88 -21.05
CA GLY A 150 -11.44 -6.65 -20.86
C GLY A 150 -10.27 -5.86 -20.30
N SER A 151 -10.50 -4.73 -19.61
CA SER A 151 -9.46 -3.91 -19.03
C SER A 151 -8.52 -4.73 -18.13
N PRO A 152 -7.19 -4.68 -18.30
CA PRO A 152 -6.24 -5.39 -17.45
C PRO A 152 -6.10 -4.73 -16.06
N ALA A 153 -6.64 -3.51 -15.86
CA ALA A 153 -6.48 -2.76 -14.63
C ALA A 153 -6.97 -3.56 -13.41
N LEU A 154 -6.12 -3.67 -12.38
CA LEU A 154 -6.52 -4.29 -11.11
C LEU A 154 -7.66 -3.50 -10.48
N TRP A 155 -7.48 -2.21 -10.33
CA TRP A 155 -8.47 -1.32 -9.71
C TRP A 155 -9.30 -0.61 -10.76
N VAL A 156 -10.60 -0.84 -10.72
CA VAL A 156 -11.54 -0.25 -11.68
C VAL A 156 -12.48 0.73 -10.98
N SER A 157 -12.80 1.81 -11.67
CA SER A 157 -13.80 2.80 -11.23
C SER A 157 -15.22 2.25 -11.38
N GLU A 158 -16.21 2.96 -10.90
CA GLU A 158 -17.63 2.63 -11.10
C GLU A 158 -18.05 2.63 -12.60
N ARG A 159 -17.22 3.24 -13.45
CA ARG A 159 -17.40 3.22 -14.92
C ARG A 159 -16.74 2.00 -15.59
N GLY A 160 -16.08 1.13 -14.82
CA GLY A 160 -15.38 -0.06 -15.33
C GLY A 160 -14.01 0.24 -15.94
N THR A 161 -13.50 1.46 -15.84
CA THR A 161 -12.17 1.87 -16.32
C THR A 161 -11.17 1.94 -15.17
N ARG A 162 -9.87 2.00 -15.49
CA ARG A 162 -8.81 2.12 -14.47
C ARG A 162 -9.07 3.26 -13.49
N LEU A 163 -8.97 2.97 -12.20
CA LEU A 163 -9.03 3.95 -11.13
C LEU A 163 -7.83 4.92 -11.22
N ARG A 164 -8.06 6.21 -10.98
CA ARG A 164 -7.01 7.24 -11.00
C ARG A 164 -6.55 7.57 -9.59
N THR A 165 -5.32 8.08 -9.47
CA THR A 165 -4.74 8.50 -8.17
C THR A 165 -5.62 9.52 -7.44
N ARG A 166 -6.25 10.44 -8.18
CA ARG A 166 -7.17 11.42 -7.60
C ARG A 166 -8.40 10.76 -6.98
N GLU A 167 -8.94 9.73 -7.63
CA GLU A 167 -10.09 8.99 -7.12
C GLU A 167 -9.73 8.24 -5.84
N LEU A 168 -8.56 7.56 -5.81
CA LEU A 168 -8.03 6.95 -4.57
C LEU A 168 -7.93 7.98 -3.43
N ALA A 169 -7.35 9.15 -3.70
CA ALA A 169 -7.23 10.21 -2.70
C ALA A 169 -8.58 10.71 -2.19
N SER A 170 -9.55 10.91 -3.10
CA SER A 170 -10.91 11.32 -2.73
C SER A 170 -11.64 10.26 -1.92
N ARG A 171 -11.51 8.98 -2.29
CA ARG A 171 -12.10 7.88 -1.52
C ARG A 171 -11.48 7.79 -0.12
N PHE A 172 -10.16 7.82 -0.02
CA PHE A 172 -9.48 7.83 1.28
C PHE A 172 -9.95 8.99 2.17
N ALA A 173 -10.11 10.19 1.61
CA ALA A 173 -10.59 11.36 2.35
C ALA A 173 -12.00 11.14 2.93
N VAL A 174 -12.90 10.48 2.21
CA VAL A 174 -14.25 10.15 2.70
C VAL A 174 -14.16 9.28 3.97
N TYR A 175 -13.39 8.19 3.94
CA TYR A 175 -13.23 7.29 5.09
C TYR A 175 -12.51 7.99 6.26
N ARG A 176 -11.46 8.75 5.97
CA ARG A 176 -10.74 9.56 6.95
C ARG A 176 -11.68 10.52 7.68
N THR A 177 -12.51 11.26 6.94
CA THR A 177 -13.45 12.23 7.51
C THR A 177 -14.55 11.57 8.34
N ALA A 178 -15.08 10.44 7.88
CA ALA A 178 -16.09 9.67 8.62
C ALA A 178 -15.56 9.19 9.99
N LEU A 179 -14.25 8.95 10.10
CA LEU A 179 -13.61 8.54 11.35
C LEU A 179 -13.08 9.69 12.20
N GLY A 180 -13.20 10.94 11.75
CA GLY A 180 -12.62 12.10 12.41
C GLY A 180 -11.09 12.04 12.51
N LEU A 181 -10.42 11.36 11.58
CA LEU A 181 -8.96 11.30 11.53
C LEU A 181 -8.39 12.62 10.97
N ASP A 182 -7.15 12.91 11.38
CA ASP A 182 -6.43 14.12 11.01
C ASP A 182 -6.41 14.36 9.49
N GLU A 183 -6.71 15.59 9.08
CA GLU A 183 -6.78 16.00 7.66
C GLU A 183 -5.44 15.88 6.92
N VAL A 184 -4.32 15.92 7.62
CA VAL A 184 -2.98 15.74 7.03
C VAL A 184 -2.76 14.32 6.50
N LEU A 185 -3.54 13.34 6.97
CA LEU A 185 -3.44 11.95 6.52
C LEU A 185 -3.96 11.82 5.08
N THR A 186 -3.12 11.30 4.22
CA THR A 186 -3.40 11.02 2.81
C THR A 186 -3.14 9.54 2.54
N PRO A 187 -3.46 8.98 1.36
CA PRO A 187 -3.09 7.60 1.03
C PRO A 187 -1.61 7.28 1.22
N HIS A 188 -0.74 8.30 1.15
CA HIS A 188 0.68 8.12 1.41
C HIS A 188 0.99 7.74 2.87
N ALA A 189 0.13 8.14 3.82
CA ALA A 189 0.25 7.73 5.21
C ALA A 189 0.18 6.21 5.40
N LEU A 190 -0.57 5.48 4.57
CA LEU A 190 -0.61 4.01 4.59
C LEU A 190 0.78 3.40 4.31
N ARG A 191 1.51 3.93 3.32
CA ARG A 191 2.87 3.50 3.04
C ARG A 191 3.84 3.88 4.17
N HIS A 192 3.72 5.08 4.75
CA HIS A 192 4.50 5.46 5.93
C HIS A 192 4.24 4.50 7.08
N SER A 193 2.97 4.18 7.34
CA SER A 193 2.59 3.20 8.38
C SER A 193 3.20 1.83 8.14
N TYR A 194 3.22 1.33 6.89
CA TYR A 194 3.89 0.07 6.55
C TYR A 194 5.36 0.08 6.97
N VAL A 195 6.10 1.13 6.58
CA VAL A 195 7.52 1.26 6.91
C VAL A 195 7.73 1.33 8.42
N THR A 196 7.01 2.23 9.10
CA THR A 196 7.15 2.45 10.54
C THR A 196 6.78 1.20 11.32
N HIS A 197 5.64 0.59 11.03
CA HIS A 197 5.15 -0.58 11.76
C HIS A 197 6.04 -1.81 11.58
N LEU A 198 6.63 -2.02 10.39
CA LEU A 198 7.58 -3.11 10.18
C LEU A 198 8.87 -2.91 10.96
N ILE A 199 9.44 -1.70 10.95
CA ILE A 199 10.66 -1.36 11.71
C ILE A 199 10.40 -1.50 13.21
N GLU A 200 9.29 -0.97 13.73
CA GLU A 200 8.88 -1.12 15.13
C GLU A 200 8.68 -2.59 15.53
N SER A 201 8.29 -3.44 14.57
CA SER A 201 8.14 -4.89 14.79
C SER A 201 9.46 -5.66 14.65
N GLY A 202 10.61 -4.96 14.51
CA GLY A 202 11.94 -5.57 14.44
C GLY A 202 12.31 -6.13 13.07
N VAL A 203 11.58 -5.80 12.00
CA VAL A 203 11.94 -6.20 10.63
C VAL A 203 13.17 -5.41 10.17
N ASP A 204 14.13 -6.12 9.55
CA ASP A 204 15.36 -5.51 9.02
C ASP A 204 15.08 -4.30 8.13
N PRO A 205 15.59 -3.09 8.48
CA PRO A 205 15.39 -1.88 7.68
C PRO A 205 15.85 -2.02 6.22
N ALA A 206 16.91 -2.78 5.94
CA ALA A 206 17.38 -3.02 4.59
C ALA A 206 16.37 -3.85 3.78
N PHE A 207 15.68 -4.80 4.42
CA PHE A 207 14.57 -5.51 3.79
C PHE A 207 13.41 -4.56 3.49
N VAL A 208 12.98 -3.74 4.47
CA VAL A 208 11.90 -2.77 4.29
C VAL A 208 12.22 -1.79 3.16
N GLN A 209 13.46 -1.29 3.10
CA GLN A 209 13.91 -0.40 2.02
C GLN A 209 13.77 -1.07 0.65
N ARG A 210 14.18 -2.33 0.51
CA ARG A 210 14.01 -3.08 -0.76
C ARG A 210 12.54 -3.24 -1.16
N GLN A 211 11.66 -3.45 -0.17
CA GLN A 211 10.22 -3.56 -0.43
C GLN A 211 9.63 -2.26 -0.96
N VAL A 212 10.01 -1.13 -0.40
CA VAL A 212 9.38 0.15 -0.76
C VAL A 212 10.10 0.90 -1.90
N GLY A 213 11.36 0.69 -2.14
CA GLY A 213 12.15 1.27 -3.24
C GLY A 213 12.49 2.74 -3.08
#